data_79d4e08a93d291e9e51b780819b2c73d
#
_entry.id   79d4e08a93d291e9e51b780819b2c73d
#
_cell.length_a   1.000
_cell.length_b   1.000
_cell.length_c   1.000
_cell.angle_alpha   90.00
_cell.angle_beta   90.00
_cell.angle_gamma   90.00
#
_symmetry.space_group_name_H-M   'P 1'
#
loop_
_entity.id
_entity.type
_entity.pdbx_description
1 polymer ?
#
loop_
_entity_poly.entity_id
_entity_poly.type
_entity_poly.pdbx_seq_one_letter_code
_entity_poly.pdbx_strand_id
1 'polypeptide(L)'
;MRVIAGKYRSRRLKGPGALPLRPSSDRLRETLFNILGPAIQDSFFVDLFAGTGAVGIEAISRGARDACFVESNPKAARLIRDNLKSLDILRGAEVIEADAVRGLEKLTGRRLIADFIFLDPPYQKADEYSEVLEFLDASHLIAPRGIVIVEHFIKMELPERLDRLECTRELEQGDALLSFYRLAAAA
;
A
#
# COMPACT_ATOMS: atom_id res chain seq x y z
N MET A 1 -4.28 -15.47 8.70
CA MET A 1 -4.57 -14.41 7.73
C MET A 1 -5.05 -15.02 6.42
N ARG A 2 -5.92 -14.38 5.67
CA ARG A 2 -6.50 -14.89 4.41
C ARG A 2 -6.79 -13.74 3.44
N VAL A 3 -6.95 -14.08 2.16
CA VAL A 3 -7.50 -13.18 1.14
C VAL A 3 -9.02 -13.04 1.36
N ILE A 4 -9.54 -11.83 1.33
CA ILE A 4 -10.93 -11.52 1.73
C ILE A 4 -11.89 -11.70 0.55
N ALA A 5 -11.53 -11.17 -0.63
CA ALA A 5 -12.39 -11.18 -1.80
C ALA A 5 -11.62 -11.41 -3.10
N GLY A 6 -12.33 -11.48 -4.22
CA GLY A 6 -11.75 -11.61 -5.56
C GLY A 6 -11.33 -13.03 -5.92
N LYS A 7 -10.41 -13.14 -6.88
CA LYS A 7 -9.95 -14.39 -7.50
C LYS A 7 -9.40 -15.41 -6.49
N TYR A 8 -8.71 -14.92 -5.45
CA TYR A 8 -8.06 -15.77 -4.44
C TYR A 8 -8.82 -15.79 -3.11
N ARG A 9 -10.09 -15.42 -3.09
CA ARG A 9 -10.93 -15.38 -1.87
C ARG A 9 -10.76 -16.64 -1.02
N SER A 10 -10.68 -16.44 0.29
CA SER A 10 -10.53 -17.47 1.34
C SER A 10 -9.21 -18.24 1.33
N ARG A 11 -8.31 -18.01 0.36
CA ARG A 11 -6.98 -18.64 0.35
C ARG A 11 -6.18 -18.13 1.55
N ARG A 12 -5.51 -19.03 2.24
CA ARG A 12 -4.69 -18.70 3.41
C ARG A 12 -3.36 -18.10 2.98
N LEU A 13 -2.94 -17.05 3.69
CA LEU A 13 -1.62 -16.47 3.61
C LEU A 13 -0.81 -16.86 4.84
N LYS A 14 0.48 -17.12 4.66
CA LYS A 14 1.41 -17.26 5.77
C LYS A 14 1.47 -15.93 6.51
N GLY A 15 1.33 -15.98 7.82
CA GLY A 15 1.48 -14.83 8.71
C GLY A 15 2.93 -14.53 9.03
N PRO A 16 3.18 -13.45 9.77
CA PRO A 16 4.54 -13.00 10.11
C PRO A 16 5.30 -13.97 11.05
N GLY A 17 4.62 -14.90 11.71
CA GLY A 17 5.26 -15.79 12.70
C GLY A 17 5.90 -14.99 13.84
N ALA A 18 7.22 -15.14 14.02
CA ALA A 18 8.00 -14.40 15.00
C ALA A 18 8.53 -13.05 14.50
N LEU A 19 8.21 -12.65 13.27
CA LEU A 19 8.61 -11.32 12.78
C LEU A 19 7.82 -10.23 13.50
N PRO A 20 8.44 -9.10 13.86
CA PRO A 20 7.77 -7.98 14.52
C PRO A 20 6.93 -7.17 13.51
N LEU A 21 6.00 -7.83 12.85
CA LEU A 21 5.08 -7.24 11.89
C LEU A 21 3.66 -7.24 12.47
N ARG A 22 2.96 -6.13 12.33
CA ARG A 22 1.54 -6.02 12.63
C ARG A 22 0.77 -6.11 11.29
N PRO A 23 0.10 -7.22 10.98
CA PRO A 23 -0.67 -7.29 9.75
C PRO A 23 -1.89 -6.38 9.84
N SER A 24 -2.19 -5.64 8.77
CA SER A 24 -3.46 -4.94 8.63
C SER A 24 -4.61 -5.92 8.82
N SER A 25 -5.57 -5.56 9.66
CA SER A 25 -6.67 -6.45 10.01
C SER A 25 -7.52 -6.81 8.78
N ASP A 26 -8.19 -7.98 8.82
CA ASP A 26 -9.12 -8.39 7.75
C ASP A 26 -10.20 -7.30 7.53
N ARG A 27 -10.70 -6.69 8.62
CA ARG A 27 -11.71 -5.63 8.57
C ARG A 27 -11.18 -4.35 7.92
N LEU A 28 -9.96 -3.93 8.23
CA LEU A 28 -9.36 -2.75 7.64
C LEU A 28 -9.17 -2.94 6.14
N ARG A 29 -8.62 -4.08 5.72
CA ARG A 29 -8.45 -4.41 4.29
C ARG A 29 -9.80 -4.46 3.56
N GLU A 30 -10.83 -5.06 4.16
CA GLU A 30 -12.16 -5.07 3.58
C GLU A 30 -12.71 -3.65 3.39
N THR A 31 -12.59 -2.81 4.40
CA THR A 31 -13.02 -1.40 4.36
C THR A 31 -12.26 -0.63 3.28
N LEU A 32 -10.92 -0.72 3.26
CA LEU A 32 -10.07 -0.09 2.25
C LEU A 32 -10.55 -0.44 0.83
N PHE A 33 -10.62 -1.72 0.52
CA PHE A 33 -10.98 -2.14 -0.83
C PHE A 33 -12.45 -1.92 -1.20
N ASN A 34 -13.35 -1.83 -0.23
CA ASN A 34 -14.73 -1.39 -0.49
C ASN A 34 -14.80 0.09 -0.89
N ILE A 35 -13.90 0.93 -0.34
CA ILE A 35 -13.77 2.35 -0.74
C ILE A 35 -13.19 2.47 -2.14
N LEU A 36 -12.14 1.71 -2.46
CA LEU A 36 -11.53 1.72 -3.79
C LEU A 36 -12.48 1.18 -4.85
N GLY A 37 -13.33 0.23 -4.46
CA GLY A 37 -14.39 -0.30 -5.31
C GLY A 37 -13.90 -0.80 -6.67
N PRO A 38 -14.66 -0.54 -7.76
CA PRO A 38 -14.29 -0.98 -9.10
C PRO A 38 -13.02 -0.35 -9.66
N ALA A 39 -12.55 0.77 -9.10
CA ALA A 39 -11.34 1.45 -9.58
C ALA A 39 -10.07 0.63 -9.43
N ILE A 40 -10.11 -0.44 -8.62
CA ILE A 40 -8.99 -1.38 -8.48
C ILE A 40 -8.75 -2.24 -9.75
N GLN A 41 -9.76 -2.40 -10.60
CA GLN A 41 -9.63 -3.19 -11.83
C GLN A 41 -8.58 -2.56 -12.77
N ASP A 42 -7.71 -3.42 -13.29
CA ASP A 42 -6.63 -3.05 -14.22
C ASP A 42 -5.64 -1.99 -13.68
N SER A 43 -5.70 -1.67 -12.38
CA SER A 43 -4.83 -0.68 -11.74
C SER A 43 -3.41 -1.20 -11.50
N PHE A 44 -2.47 -0.26 -11.34
CA PHE A 44 -1.16 -0.51 -10.73
C PHE A 44 -1.18 -0.09 -9.27
N PHE A 45 -0.99 -1.04 -8.38
CA PHE A 45 -1.01 -0.87 -6.93
C PHE A 45 0.40 -0.94 -6.34
N VAL A 46 0.78 0.02 -5.51
CA VAL A 46 2.05 0.01 -4.77
C VAL A 46 1.75 -0.17 -3.28
N ASP A 47 2.33 -1.21 -2.69
CA ASP A 47 2.22 -1.56 -1.26
C ASP A 47 3.55 -1.25 -0.59
N LEU A 48 3.63 -0.10 0.09
CA LEU A 48 4.81 0.34 0.83
C LEU A 48 4.73 -0.18 2.27
N PHE A 49 5.88 -0.60 2.81
CA PHE A 49 5.94 -1.30 4.10
C PHE A 49 5.12 -2.60 4.07
N ALA A 50 5.25 -3.35 2.99
CA ALA A 50 4.32 -4.41 2.60
C ALA A 50 4.21 -5.58 3.60
N GLY A 51 5.16 -5.76 4.51
CA GLY A 51 5.13 -6.74 5.59
C GLY A 51 4.87 -8.16 5.11
N THR A 52 3.65 -8.63 5.22
CA THR A 52 3.22 -9.97 4.75
C THR A 52 2.74 -9.97 3.30
N GLY A 53 2.59 -8.79 2.69
CA GLY A 53 2.04 -8.59 1.35
C GLY A 53 0.52 -8.71 1.28
N ALA A 54 -0.17 -8.71 2.43
CA ALA A 54 -1.61 -8.98 2.45
C ALA A 54 -2.44 -7.93 1.71
N VAL A 55 -2.03 -6.67 1.74
CA VAL A 55 -2.76 -5.57 1.07
C VAL A 55 -2.56 -5.64 -0.44
N GLY A 56 -1.32 -5.70 -0.93
CA GLY A 56 -1.05 -5.82 -2.35
C GLY A 56 -1.58 -7.13 -2.97
N ILE A 57 -1.56 -8.25 -2.23
CA ILE A 57 -2.17 -9.52 -2.66
C ILE A 57 -3.70 -9.38 -2.77
N GLU A 58 -4.34 -8.67 -1.83
CA GLU A 58 -5.77 -8.37 -1.90
C GLU A 58 -6.09 -7.52 -3.14
N ALA A 59 -5.24 -6.53 -3.47
CA ALA A 59 -5.37 -5.71 -4.67
C ALA A 59 -5.37 -6.59 -5.93
N ILE A 60 -4.38 -7.48 -6.09
CA ILE A 60 -4.31 -8.44 -7.20
C ILE A 60 -5.54 -9.33 -7.23
N SER A 61 -5.97 -9.84 -6.06
CA SER A 61 -7.14 -10.71 -5.97
C SER A 61 -8.42 -10.03 -6.45
N ARG A 62 -8.53 -8.72 -6.26
CA ARG A 62 -9.67 -7.89 -6.68
C ARG A 62 -9.54 -7.31 -8.07
N GLY A 63 -8.47 -7.62 -8.80
CA GLY A 63 -8.32 -7.31 -10.21
C GLY A 63 -7.31 -6.23 -10.55
N ALA A 64 -6.47 -5.80 -9.61
CA ALA A 64 -5.30 -5.00 -9.98
C ALA A 64 -4.47 -5.75 -11.02
N ARG A 65 -4.03 -5.06 -12.07
CA ARG A 65 -3.21 -5.62 -13.13
C ARG A 65 -1.82 -5.97 -12.61
N ASP A 66 -1.23 -5.06 -11.87
CA ASP A 66 0.08 -5.21 -11.30
C ASP A 66 0.10 -4.71 -9.84
N ALA A 67 0.92 -5.34 -9.00
CA ALA A 67 1.24 -4.84 -7.67
C ALA A 67 2.75 -4.86 -7.42
N CYS A 68 3.27 -3.78 -6.85
CA CYS A 68 4.63 -3.69 -6.39
C CYS A 68 4.66 -3.62 -4.87
N PHE A 69 5.42 -4.52 -4.25
CA PHE A 69 5.60 -4.63 -2.81
C PHE A 69 6.97 -4.07 -2.46
N VAL A 70 7.03 -3.03 -1.65
CA VAL A 70 8.28 -2.48 -1.12
C VAL A 70 8.42 -2.85 0.33
N GLU A 71 9.47 -3.60 0.67
CA GLU A 71 9.69 -4.11 2.01
C GLU A 71 11.19 -4.12 2.35
N SER A 72 11.57 -3.47 3.43
CA SER A 72 12.97 -3.34 3.84
C SER A 72 13.52 -4.57 4.55
N ASN A 73 12.66 -5.36 5.22
CA ASN A 73 13.07 -6.55 5.93
C ASN A 73 13.20 -7.76 4.98
N PRO A 74 14.41 -8.34 4.77
CA PRO A 74 14.59 -9.46 3.84
C PRO A 74 13.74 -10.69 4.15
N LYS A 75 13.46 -10.94 5.45
CA LYS A 75 12.61 -12.08 5.87
C LYS A 75 11.15 -11.83 5.50
N ALA A 76 10.68 -10.58 5.65
CA ALA A 76 9.33 -10.20 5.24
C ALA A 76 9.22 -10.20 3.71
N ALA A 77 10.20 -9.67 2.98
CA ALA A 77 10.24 -9.73 1.51
C ALA A 77 10.20 -11.18 0.99
N ARG A 78 10.91 -12.11 1.67
CA ARG A 78 10.81 -13.53 1.37
C ARG A 78 9.42 -14.09 1.65
N LEU A 79 8.79 -13.70 2.77
CA LEU A 79 7.44 -14.11 3.12
C LEU A 79 6.41 -13.67 2.06
N ILE A 80 6.54 -12.44 1.52
CA ILE A 80 5.71 -11.97 0.41
C ILE A 80 5.87 -12.89 -0.79
N ARG A 81 7.11 -13.18 -1.21
CA ARG A 81 7.38 -14.09 -2.34
C ARG A 81 6.78 -15.49 -2.12
N ASP A 82 6.87 -16.01 -0.89
CA ASP A 82 6.27 -17.29 -0.52
C ASP A 82 4.74 -17.26 -0.61
N ASN A 83 4.11 -16.17 -0.16
CA ASN A 83 2.67 -15.97 -0.26
C ASN A 83 2.21 -15.88 -1.71
N LEU A 84 2.88 -15.09 -2.56
CA LEU A 84 2.62 -15.00 -3.99
C LEU A 84 2.72 -16.37 -4.67
N LYS A 85 3.79 -17.12 -4.39
CA LYS A 85 3.99 -18.47 -4.92
C LYS A 85 2.89 -19.44 -4.49
N SER A 86 2.44 -19.37 -3.22
CA SER A 86 1.37 -20.25 -2.71
C SER A 86 0.02 -20.02 -3.38
N LEU A 87 -0.16 -18.87 -4.03
CA LEU A 87 -1.34 -18.48 -4.78
C LEU A 87 -1.17 -18.62 -6.30
N ASP A 88 -0.02 -19.12 -6.76
CA ASP A 88 0.35 -19.21 -8.18
C ASP A 88 0.33 -17.83 -8.90
N ILE A 89 0.64 -16.77 -8.16
CA ILE A 89 0.81 -15.41 -8.73
C ILE A 89 2.24 -15.31 -9.29
N LEU A 90 2.38 -15.63 -10.57
CA LEU A 90 3.68 -15.67 -11.27
C LEU A 90 3.96 -14.41 -12.09
N ARG A 91 2.96 -13.59 -12.33
CA ARG A 91 3.03 -12.34 -13.11
C ARG A 91 2.20 -11.25 -12.44
N GLY A 92 2.50 -9.99 -12.77
CA GLY A 92 1.77 -8.85 -12.19
C GLY A 92 2.12 -8.58 -10.71
N ALA A 93 3.22 -9.15 -10.21
CA ALA A 93 3.69 -8.92 -8.84
C ALA A 93 5.20 -8.77 -8.82
N GLU A 94 5.70 -7.68 -8.23
CA GLU A 94 7.12 -7.42 -8.04
C GLU A 94 7.39 -7.15 -6.55
N VAL A 95 8.48 -7.72 -6.01
CA VAL A 95 8.92 -7.46 -4.63
C VAL A 95 10.26 -6.76 -4.66
N ILE A 96 10.27 -5.50 -4.26
CA ILE A 96 11.45 -4.65 -4.12
C ILE A 96 11.91 -4.68 -2.67
N GLU A 97 13.08 -5.28 -2.44
CA GLU A 97 13.73 -5.30 -1.13
C GLU A 97 14.52 -4.01 -0.94
N ALA A 98 13.89 -3.03 -0.30
CA ALA A 98 14.42 -1.69 -0.04
C ALA A 98 13.57 -0.98 1.03
N ASP A 99 14.09 0.12 1.60
CA ASP A 99 13.24 1.08 2.30
C ASP A 99 12.25 1.77 1.34
N ALA A 100 11.25 2.43 1.90
CA ALA A 100 10.15 2.99 1.12
C ALA A 100 10.62 4.02 0.09
N VAL A 101 11.46 4.97 0.50
CA VAL A 101 11.96 6.05 -0.39
C VAL A 101 12.78 5.48 -1.53
N ARG A 102 13.73 4.57 -1.25
CA ARG A 102 14.51 3.89 -2.30
C ARG A 102 13.65 3.04 -3.22
N GLY A 103 12.59 2.43 -2.69
CA GLY A 103 11.60 1.73 -3.49
C GLY A 103 10.90 2.67 -4.46
N LEU A 104 10.43 3.82 -3.97
CA LEU A 104 9.81 4.86 -4.77
C LEU A 104 10.76 5.46 -5.83
N GLU A 105 12.02 5.69 -5.48
CA GLU A 105 13.06 6.13 -6.43
C GLU A 105 13.21 5.16 -7.61
N LYS A 106 13.24 3.84 -7.31
CA LYS A 106 13.32 2.80 -8.35
C LYS A 106 12.11 2.83 -9.28
N LEU A 107 10.89 3.00 -8.72
CA LEU A 107 9.66 3.07 -9.51
C LEU A 107 9.63 4.34 -10.37
N THR A 108 10.01 5.48 -9.80
CA THR A 108 10.09 6.77 -10.51
C THR A 108 11.14 6.73 -11.62
N GLY A 109 12.32 6.16 -11.36
CA GLY A 109 13.38 5.99 -12.35
C GLY A 109 12.96 5.11 -13.55
N ARG A 110 12.00 4.22 -13.36
CA ARG A 110 11.37 3.43 -14.44
C ARG A 110 10.21 4.16 -15.12
N ARG A 111 9.87 5.38 -14.69
CA ARG A 111 8.74 6.17 -15.17
C ARG A 111 7.40 5.46 -15.03
N LEU A 112 7.25 4.66 -13.98
CA LEU A 112 5.98 4.02 -13.68
C LEU A 112 5.00 5.05 -13.10
N ILE A 113 3.71 4.81 -13.31
CA ILE A 113 2.62 5.65 -12.80
C ILE A 113 1.66 4.75 -12.03
N ALA A 114 1.49 5.03 -10.75
CA ALA A 114 0.67 4.23 -9.84
C ALA A 114 -0.74 4.82 -9.70
N ASP A 115 -1.74 3.96 -9.78
CA ASP A 115 -3.13 4.32 -9.51
C ASP A 115 -3.41 4.37 -8.00
N PHE A 116 -2.79 3.46 -7.26
CA PHE A 116 -2.92 3.39 -5.80
C PHE A 116 -1.56 3.17 -5.15
N ILE A 117 -1.30 3.92 -4.09
CA ILE A 117 -0.12 3.75 -3.24
C ILE A 117 -0.61 3.64 -1.82
N PHE A 118 -0.38 2.50 -1.19
CA PHE A 118 -0.72 2.25 0.20
C PHE A 118 0.54 2.27 1.06
N LEU A 119 0.49 2.95 2.20
CA LEU A 119 1.58 2.99 3.16
C LEU A 119 1.08 2.77 4.59
N ASP A 120 1.76 1.87 5.29
CA ASP A 120 1.50 1.51 6.69
C ASP A 120 2.86 1.34 7.41
N PRO A 121 3.60 2.45 7.61
CA PRO A 121 4.85 2.38 8.35
C PRO A 121 4.62 2.04 9.83
N PRO A 122 5.62 1.46 10.53
CA PRO A 122 5.52 1.23 11.96
C PRO A 122 5.21 2.54 12.71
N TYR A 123 4.19 2.54 13.55
CA TYR A 123 3.70 3.75 14.27
C TYR A 123 4.77 4.53 15.06
N GLN A 124 5.88 3.89 15.40
CA GLN A 124 7.00 4.51 16.13
C GLN A 124 7.90 5.37 15.24
N LYS A 125 7.70 5.34 13.92
CA LYS A 125 8.53 6.00 12.93
C LYS A 125 7.76 7.13 12.23
N ALA A 126 7.43 8.17 13.00
CA ALA A 126 6.69 9.32 12.50
C ALA A 126 7.37 9.98 11.28
N ASP A 127 8.70 10.01 11.26
CA ASP A 127 9.49 10.60 10.19
C ASP A 127 9.27 9.90 8.84
N GLU A 128 9.04 8.57 8.83
CA GLU A 128 8.81 7.82 7.59
C GLU A 128 7.52 8.25 6.87
N TYR A 129 6.49 8.71 7.60
CA TYR A 129 5.27 9.26 6.98
C TYR A 129 5.56 10.54 6.21
N SER A 130 6.28 11.47 6.84
CA SER A 130 6.63 12.77 6.23
C SER A 130 7.53 12.58 5.03
N GLU A 131 8.61 11.79 5.16
CA GLU A 131 9.55 11.52 4.07
C GLU A 131 8.87 10.92 2.84
N VAL A 132 7.97 9.94 3.04
CA VAL A 132 7.26 9.29 1.95
C VAL A 132 6.25 10.24 1.30
N LEU A 133 5.47 10.98 2.09
CA LEU A 133 4.49 11.94 1.58
C LEU A 133 5.16 13.07 0.79
N GLU A 134 6.26 13.65 1.30
CA GLU A 134 7.05 14.67 0.62
C GLU A 134 7.65 14.16 -0.70
N PHE A 135 8.19 12.93 -0.69
CA PHE A 135 8.68 12.31 -1.92
C PHE A 135 7.56 12.15 -2.95
N LEU A 136 6.41 11.64 -2.54
CA LEU A 136 5.26 11.42 -3.42
C LEU A 136 4.72 12.75 -3.96
N ASP A 137 4.67 13.77 -3.14
CA ASP A 137 4.24 15.13 -3.51
C ASP A 137 5.12 15.73 -4.60
N ALA A 138 6.44 15.58 -4.49
CA ALA A 138 7.41 16.06 -5.47
C ALA A 138 7.51 15.18 -6.73
N SER A 139 7.02 13.92 -6.68
CA SER A 139 7.19 12.94 -7.76
C SER A 139 6.10 13.01 -8.82
N HIS A 140 6.35 12.36 -9.96
CA HIS A 140 5.34 12.09 -11.00
C HIS A 140 4.83 10.65 -10.97
N LEU A 141 5.00 9.95 -9.85
CA LEU A 141 4.62 8.55 -9.72
C LEU A 141 3.10 8.35 -9.63
N ILE A 142 2.36 9.35 -9.15
CA ILE A 142 0.92 9.25 -8.91
C ILE A 142 0.16 9.55 -10.20
N ALA A 143 -0.75 8.65 -10.59
CA ALA A 143 -1.66 8.87 -11.70
C ALA A 143 -2.54 10.13 -11.48
N PRO A 144 -3.04 10.79 -12.52
CA PRO A 144 -3.88 12.00 -12.37
C PRO A 144 -5.12 11.80 -11.49
N ARG A 145 -5.66 10.57 -11.44
CA ARG A 145 -6.76 10.17 -10.55
C ARG A 145 -6.31 9.23 -9.45
N GLY A 146 -4.99 9.09 -9.26
CA GLY A 146 -4.39 8.20 -8.28
C GLY A 146 -4.73 8.61 -6.84
N ILE A 147 -4.60 7.66 -5.96
CA ILE A 147 -4.85 7.84 -4.52
C ILE A 147 -3.65 7.31 -3.75
N VAL A 148 -3.15 8.13 -2.85
CA VAL A 148 -2.22 7.71 -1.80
C VAL A 148 -3.04 7.45 -0.54
N ILE A 149 -2.95 6.24 0.01
CA ILE A 149 -3.67 5.82 1.21
C ILE A 149 -2.67 5.60 2.33
N VAL A 150 -2.87 6.28 3.43
CA VAL A 150 -2.00 6.21 4.61
C VAL A 150 -2.76 5.57 5.75
N GLU A 151 -2.30 4.41 6.23
CA GLU A 151 -2.74 3.85 7.51
C GLU A 151 -1.85 4.43 8.62
N HIS A 152 -2.45 5.07 9.62
CA HIS A 152 -1.72 5.61 10.75
C HIS A 152 -2.53 5.53 12.04
N PHE A 153 -1.86 5.77 13.17
CA PHE A 153 -2.53 5.81 14.46
C PHE A 153 -3.44 7.04 14.56
N ILE A 154 -4.66 6.89 15.08
CA ILE A 154 -5.67 7.95 15.14
C ILE A 154 -5.20 9.25 15.81
N LYS A 155 -4.22 9.16 16.71
CA LYS A 155 -3.65 10.35 17.39
C LYS A 155 -2.47 10.98 16.65
N MET A 156 -2.08 10.43 15.51
CA MET A 156 -1.02 10.98 14.67
C MET A 156 -1.64 11.99 13.71
N GLU A 157 -1.16 13.20 13.75
CA GLU A 157 -1.56 14.25 12.81
C GLU A 157 -0.66 14.17 11.56
N LEU A 158 -1.29 14.07 10.41
CA LEU A 158 -0.64 14.17 9.11
C LEU A 158 -1.03 15.50 8.45
N PRO A 159 -0.22 16.05 7.54
CA PRO A 159 -0.55 17.30 6.87
C PRO A 159 -1.83 17.15 6.04
N GLU A 160 -2.79 18.04 6.23
CA GLU A 160 -4.00 18.07 5.39
C GLU A 160 -3.67 18.40 3.94
N ARG A 161 -2.62 19.19 3.71
CA ARG A 161 -2.19 19.62 2.38
C ARG A 161 -0.67 19.77 2.30
N LEU A 162 -0.12 19.31 1.19
CA LEU A 162 1.23 19.58 0.72
C LEU A 162 1.15 20.48 -0.55
N ASP A 163 2.23 20.60 -1.30
CA ASP A 163 2.23 21.43 -2.52
C ASP A 163 1.24 20.93 -3.57
N ARG A 164 1.22 19.62 -3.81
CA ARG A 164 0.40 18.96 -4.85
C ARG A 164 -0.60 17.94 -4.29
N LEU A 165 -0.36 17.42 -3.09
CA LEU A 165 -1.23 16.45 -2.45
C LEU A 165 -2.15 17.13 -1.45
N GLU A 166 -3.41 16.73 -1.42
CA GLU A 166 -4.39 17.11 -0.40
C GLU A 166 -5.12 15.89 0.16
N CYS A 167 -5.35 15.88 1.47
CA CYS A 167 -6.18 14.89 2.12
C CYS A 167 -7.65 15.16 1.79
N THR A 168 -8.27 14.26 1.04
CA THR A 168 -9.65 14.42 0.57
C THR A 168 -10.65 13.62 1.40
N ARG A 169 -10.17 12.70 2.21
CA ARG A 169 -11.02 11.84 3.04
C ARG A 169 -10.21 11.20 4.16
N GLU A 170 -10.86 11.05 5.31
CA GLU A 170 -10.36 10.23 6.41
C GLU A 170 -11.43 9.23 6.85
N LEU A 171 -11.00 8.09 7.35
CA LEU A 171 -11.87 7.05 7.88
C LEU A 171 -11.25 6.37 9.09
N GLU A 172 -11.95 6.43 10.20
CA GLU A 172 -11.58 5.76 11.44
C GLU A 172 -11.91 4.27 11.40
N GLN A 173 -10.95 3.45 11.85
CA GLN A 173 -11.11 2.01 11.97
C GLN A 173 -10.45 1.50 13.26
N GLY A 174 -11.17 1.57 14.36
CA GLY A 174 -10.61 1.31 15.70
C GLY A 174 -9.58 2.34 16.10
N ASP A 175 -8.35 1.92 16.38
CA ASP A 175 -7.23 2.82 16.72
C ASP A 175 -6.46 3.33 15.48
N ALA A 176 -6.84 2.89 14.30
CA ALA A 176 -6.23 3.31 13.04
C ALA A 176 -7.10 4.33 12.30
N LEU A 177 -6.45 5.21 11.57
CA LEU A 177 -7.06 6.15 10.64
C LEU A 177 -6.52 5.85 9.23
N LEU A 178 -7.41 5.80 8.25
CA LEU A 178 -7.04 5.77 6.84
C LEU A 178 -7.24 7.17 6.27
N SER A 179 -6.13 7.82 5.87
CA SER A 179 -6.15 9.12 5.20
C SER A 179 -5.90 8.95 3.71
N PHE A 180 -6.76 9.55 2.89
CA PHE A 180 -6.76 9.41 1.43
C PHE A 180 -6.32 10.72 0.80
N TYR A 181 -5.14 10.72 0.17
CA TYR A 181 -4.59 11.89 -0.53
C TYR A 181 -4.77 11.75 -2.03
N ARG A 182 -5.01 12.88 -2.67
CA ARG A 182 -5.09 13.02 -4.12
C ARG A 182 -4.26 14.20 -4.59
N LEU A 183 -3.90 14.20 -5.86
CA LEU A 183 -3.36 15.40 -6.48
C LEU A 183 -4.41 16.51 -6.44
N ALA A 184 -4.04 17.67 -5.90
CA ALA A 184 -4.88 18.84 -5.87
C ALA A 184 -5.26 19.24 -7.32
N ALA A 185 -6.47 19.74 -7.51
CA ALA A 185 -6.85 20.28 -8.79
C ALA A 185 -5.90 21.42 -9.18
N ALA A 186 -5.42 21.42 -10.42
CA ALA A 186 -4.66 22.55 -10.93
C ALA A 186 -5.55 23.80 -10.86
N ALA A 187 -5.03 24.86 -10.22
CA ALA A 187 -5.71 26.13 -10.11
C ALA A 187 -5.81 26.82 -11.48
#